data_52cb674731c22276face47975b764c9b
#
_entry.id   52cb674731c22276face47975b764c9b
#
_cell.length_a   1.000
_cell.length_b   1.000
_cell.length_c   1.000
_cell.angle_alpha   90.00
_cell.angle_beta   90.00
_cell.angle_gamma   90.00
#
_symmetry.space_group_name_H-M   'P 1'
#
loop_
_entity.id
_entity.type
_entity.pdbx_description
1 polymer ?
#
loop_
_entity_poly.entity_id
_entity_poly.type
_entity_poly.pdbx_seq_one_letter_code
_entity_poly.pdbx_strand_id
1 'polypeptide(L)'
;MKLTLSARGALFGAQSSNSARWLRIFSQSWSFALRCWLLAFVALASAAEKKIVLIAGRPSHPPGMHEFRAGSLLLKKCLDTVPGVVTAVYSNGWPNVENAFEGADAVVIYADGGGGHPAIKDDHKQVLNALAGKGVGLGFMHYGVEIPRTNGGPEFLEWIGGYYESQFSVNPMWSPQYEKFAGHPITRGVKPFSNRDEWYFNMRWREDQKGITPILVATPSDDVRDGPYVHPKGPYDHIVKASGREETMMWAYERPNGGRGLGFTGGHTHANWGNPNQRKVVLNALLWLARAEVPPNGVECAVSDEDLKQNLDPKKK
;
A
#
# COMPACT_ATOMS: atom_id res chain seq x y z
N MET A 1 39.52 52.00 -51.67
CA MET A 1 40.33 53.21 -51.60
C MET A 1 41.13 53.19 -50.32
N LYS A 2 42.43 52.75 -50.47
CA LYS A 2 43.61 53.45 -49.93
C LYS A 2 43.57 53.73 -48.40
N LEU A 3 44.55 53.41 -47.61
CA LEU A 3 45.97 53.03 -47.61
C LEU A 3 46.39 53.10 -46.12
N THR A 4 47.05 52.02 -45.65
CA THR A 4 48.47 52.04 -45.17
C THR A 4 48.83 53.01 -44.07
N LEU A 5 49.56 52.71 -43.03
CA LEU A 5 50.91 52.20 -42.78
C LEU A 5 51.13 52.29 -41.23
N SER A 6 51.68 51.26 -40.59
CA SER A 6 53.08 50.99 -40.34
C SER A 6 53.73 51.87 -39.22
N ALA A 7 54.26 51.33 -38.19
CA ALA A 7 55.64 51.08 -37.84
C ALA A 7 55.83 50.99 -36.30
N ARG A 8 56.40 49.88 -35.81
CA ARG A 8 57.78 49.65 -35.31
C ARG A 8 58.26 50.42 -34.08
N GLY A 9 58.71 49.64 -33.15
CA GLY A 9 59.77 49.96 -32.18
C GLY A 9 59.48 49.27 -30.84
N ALA A 10 60.00 48.23 -30.53
CA ALA A 10 61.33 47.74 -30.12
C ALA A 10 61.73 48.05 -28.67
N LEU A 11 61.86 47.01 -27.92
CA LEU A 11 62.94 46.60 -27.03
C LEU A 11 62.99 47.01 -25.54
N PHE A 12 63.45 45.98 -24.77
CA PHE A 12 63.97 45.94 -23.40
C PHE A 12 62.94 45.88 -22.29
N GLY A 13 62.92 44.95 -21.34
CA GLY A 13 63.85 43.92 -20.93
C GLY A 13 63.64 43.70 -19.44
N ALA A 14 63.97 42.52 -18.99
CA ALA A 14 64.32 42.13 -17.63
C ALA A 14 63.19 41.72 -16.64
N GLN A 15 63.07 40.46 -16.43
CA GLN A 15 63.47 39.65 -15.25
C GLN A 15 62.72 39.90 -13.91
N SER A 16 62.29 38.79 -13.43
CA SER A 16 62.05 38.34 -12.03
C SER A 16 60.62 38.62 -11.55
N SER A 17 59.94 37.70 -10.94
CA SER A 17 60.36 36.74 -9.93
C SER A 17 59.28 35.63 -9.75
N ASN A 18 59.78 34.45 -9.53
CA ASN A 18 59.10 33.22 -9.13
C ASN A 18 58.52 33.29 -7.69
N SER A 19 57.51 34.07 -7.43
CA SER A 19 56.88 34.04 -6.08
C SER A 19 55.35 33.94 -6.07
N ALA A 20 54.71 33.93 -7.26
CA ALA A 20 53.24 33.88 -7.36
C ALA A 20 52.63 32.49 -7.59
N ARG A 21 53.49 31.41 -7.60
CA ARG A 21 53.05 30.06 -7.95
C ARG A 21 52.69 29.16 -6.74
N TRP A 22 53.05 29.54 -5.54
CA TRP A 22 52.83 28.75 -4.30
C TRP A 22 51.55 29.11 -3.56
N LEU A 23 50.93 30.24 -3.82
CA LEU A 23 49.71 30.66 -3.14
C LEU A 23 48.40 30.19 -3.82
N ARG A 24 48.46 29.60 -5.02
CA ARG A 24 47.28 29.08 -5.71
C ARG A 24 47.01 27.59 -5.45
N ILE A 25 47.95 26.83 -4.90
CA ILE A 25 47.75 25.39 -4.66
C ILE A 25 47.09 25.14 -3.32
N PHE A 26 47.20 26.05 -2.34
CA PHE A 26 46.55 25.85 -1.02
C PHE A 26 45.11 26.33 -0.93
N SER A 27 44.60 27.13 -1.87
CA SER A 27 43.19 27.60 -1.81
C SER A 27 42.21 26.63 -2.47
N GLN A 28 42.66 25.73 -3.33
CA GLN A 28 41.73 24.78 -4.01
C GLN A 28 41.50 23.49 -3.19
N SER A 29 42.41 23.10 -2.31
CA SER A 29 42.28 21.88 -1.49
C SER A 29 41.27 22.07 -0.33
N TRP A 30 41.10 23.28 0.19
CA TRP A 30 40.15 23.55 1.29
C TRP A 30 38.72 23.65 0.81
N SER A 31 38.47 24.07 -0.43
CA SER A 31 37.13 24.14 -1.02
C SER A 31 36.56 22.76 -1.36
N PHE A 32 37.42 21.78 -1.67
CA PHE A 32 36.98 20.42 -1.97
C PHE A 32 36.64 19.63 -0.70
N ALA A 33 37.46 19.76 0.35
CA ALA A 33 37.22 19.12 1.64
C ALA A 33 35.92 19.66 2.30
N LEU A 34 35.71 20.98 2.24
CA LEU A 34 34.49 21.58 2.82
C LEU A 34 33.20 21.22 2.02
N ARG A 35 33.30 21.04 0.71
CA ARG A 35 32.18 20.56 -0.13
C ARG A 35 31.88 19.09 0.07
N CYS A 36 32.89 18.23 0.28
CA CYS A 36 32.68 16.82 0.62
C CYS A 36 32.07 16.64 2.01
N TRP A 37 32.42 17.48 2.99
CA TRP A 37 31.80 17.48 4.32
C TRP A 37 30.35 17.96 4.32
N LEU A 38 30.01 18.97 3.51
CA LEU A 38 28.62 19.44 3.34
C LEU A 38 27.76 18.42 2.59
N LEU A 39 28.31 17.66 1.64
CA LEU A 39 27.57 16.59 0.95
C LEU A 39 27.40 15.34 1.83
N ALA A 40 28.32 15.06 2.76
CA ALA A 40 28.18 13.98 3.73
C ALA A 40 27.15 14.30 4.84
N PHE A 41 26.94 15.58 5.17
CA PHE A 41 25.93 15.99 6.17
C PHE A 41 24.49 16.06 5.63
N VAL A 42 24.28 16.09 4.31
CA VAL A 42 22.94 16.08 3.70
C VAL A 42 22.35 14.68 3.60
N ALA A 43 23.16 13.61 3.81
CA ALA A 43 22.69 12.22 3.70
C ALA A 43 22.11 11.63 5.01
N LEU A 44 22.00 12.42 6.08
CA LEU A 44 21.41 11.98 7.36
C LEU A 44 20.15 12.77 7.74
N ALA A 45 19.38 13.24 6.75
CA ALA A 45 17.97 13.52 7.01
C ALA A 45 17.32 12.14 7.27
N SER A 46 17.22 11.74 8.54
CA SER A 46 16.38 10.61 8.95
C SER A 46 15.03 10.81 8.29
N ALA A 47 14.71 9.97 7.31
CA ALA A 47 13.38 9.99 6.74
C ALA A 47 12.40 9.90 7.93
N ALA A 48 11.44 10.82 8.00
CA ALA A 48 10.47 10.81 9.08
C ALA A 48 9.82 9.42 9.16
N GLU A 49 9.72 8.90 10.37
CA GLU A 49 9.15 7.58 10.63
C GLU A 49 7.71 7.52 10.09
N LYS A 50 7.37 6.42 9.42
CA LYS A 50 6.06 6.19 8.80
C LYS A 50 5.17 5.37 9.71
N LYS A 51 4.06 5.96 10.15
CA LYS A 51 3.11 5.30 11.04
C LYS A 51 1.96 4.65 10.27
N ILE A 52 1.82 3.33 10.42
CA ILE A 52 0.71 2.53 9.88
C ILE A 52 -0.18 2.10 11.04
N VAL A 53 -1.46 2.42 10.97
CA VAL A 53 -2.47 2.00 11.94
C VAL A 53 -3.32 0.90 11.34
N LEU A 54 -3.35 -0.27 11.99
CA LEU A 54 -4.20 -1.40 11.63
C LEU A 54 -5.36 -1.50 12.62
N ILE A 55 -6.59 -1.43 12.14
CA ILE A 55 -7.81 -1.68 12.90
C ILE A 55 -8.27 -3.10 12.63
N ALA A 56 -8.09 -3.98 13.60
CA ALA A 56 -8.54 -5.36 13.55
C ALA A 56 -9.97 -5.47 14.11
N GLY A 57 -10.87 -6.09 13.35
CA GLY A 57 -12.26 -6.30 13.71
C GLY A 57 -12.44 -7.13 14.98
N ARG A 58 -13.70 -7.27 15.38
CA ARG A 58 -14.09 -8.17 16.48
C ARG A 58 -14.04 -9.62 16.02
N PRO A 59 -13.83 -10.58 16.93
CA PRO A 59 -13.93 -12.00 16.61
C PRO A 59 -15.28 -12.32 15.95
N SER A 60 -15.19 -12.98 14.80
CA SER A 60 -16.35 -13.44 14.03
C SER A 60 -15.98 -14.70 13.27
N HIS A 61 -16.95 -15.42 12.69
CA HIS A 61 -16.75 -16.64 11.92
C HIS A 61 -16.07 -17.79 12.70
N PRO A 62 -16.04 -19.01 12.17
CA PRO A 62 -15.38 -20.16 12.80
C PRO A 62 -13.86 -19.97 12.98
N PRO A 63 -13.22 -20.77 13.83
CA PRO A 63 -11.78 -20.76 14.01
C PRO A 63 -11.00 -20.85 12.69
N GLY A 64 -9.95 -20.05 12.54
CA GLY A 64 -9.12 -20.00 11.34
C GLY A 64 -9.66 -19.11 10.22
N MET A 65 -10.88 -18.56 10.36
CA MET A 65 -11.49 -17.61 9.44
C MET A 65 -11.65 -16.26 10.15
N HIS A 66 -11.48 -15.14 9.43
CA HIS A 66 -11.60 -13.78 10.02
C HIS A 66 -10.78 -13.60 11.32
N GLU A 67 -9.57 -14.12 11.33
CA GLU A 67 -8.64 -13.91 12.45
C GLU A 67 -7.99 -12.53 12.32
N PHE A 68 -8.81 -11.48 12.41
CA PHE A 68 -8.40 -10.10 12.15
C PHE A 68 -7.27 -9.64 13.06
N ARG A 69 -7.36 -9.97 14.35
CA ARG A 69 -6.33 -9.64 15.33
C ARG A 69 -5.02 -10.36 15.04
N ALA A 70 -5.08 -11.68 14.84
CA ALA A 70 -3.89 -12.49 14.56
C ALA A 70 -3.23 -12.06 13.25
N GLY A 71 -4.02 -11.86 12.18
CA GLY A 71 -3.52 -11.38 10.89
C GLY A 71 -2.88 -10.01 10.99
N SER A 72 -3.51 -9.05 11.70
CA SER A 72 -2.95 -7.71 11.87
C SER A 72 -1.65 -7.71 12.68
N LEU A 73 -1.56 -8.52 13.74
CA LEU A 73 -0.34 -8.66 14.55
C LEU A 73 0.79 -9.35 13.77
N LEU A 74 0.46 -10.31 12.90
CA LEU A 74 1.43 -10.95 12.00
C LEU A 74 1.98 -9.95 10.98
N LEU A 75 1.10 -9.15 10.37
CA LEU A 75 1.53 -8.08 9.45
C LEU A 75 2.39 -7.03 10.17
N LYS A 76 2.00 -6.64 11.40
CA LYS A 76 2.82 -5.76 12.24
C LYS A 76 4.21 -6.36 12.47
N LYS A 77 4.31 -7.63 12.89
CA LYS A 77 5.61 -8.31 13.09
C LYS A 77 6.52 -8.16 11.87
N CYS A 78 5.96 -8.30 10.68
CA CYS A 78 6.71 -8.17 9.44
C CYS A 78 7.06 -6.71 9.11
N LEU A 79 6.15 -5.77 9.31
CA LEU A 79 6.38 -4.33 9.06
C LEU A 79 7.41 -3.74 10.02
N ASP A 80 7.43 -4.18 11.27
CA ASP A 80 8.39 -3.72 12.29
C ASP A 80 9.86 -4.10 11.95
N THR A 81 10.08 -4.97 10.94
CA THR A 81 11.42 -5.24 10.41
C THR A 81 11.89 -4.21 9.39
N VAL A 82 11.00 -3.32 8.93
CA VAL A 82 11.30 -2.31 7.91
C VAL A 82 11.78 -1.03 8.60
N PRO A 83 13.01 -0.58 8.36
CA PRO A 83 13.52 0.64 8.98
C PRO A 83 12.64 1.86 8.70
N GLY A 84 12.40 2.68 9.72
CA GLY A 84 11.60 3.90 9.61
C GLY A 84 10.09 3.66 9.48
N VAL A 85 9.61 2.47 9.84
CA VAL A 85 8.18 2.14 9.88
C VAL A 85 7.77 1.74 11.29
N VAL A 86 6.67 2.31 11.77
CA VAL A 86 6.03 1.97 13.04
C VAL A 86 4.60 1.53 12.79
N THR A 87 4.23 0.40 13.37
CA THR A 87 2.88 -0.15 13.20
C THR A 87 2.14 -0.21 14.53
N ALA A 88 0.97 0.42 14.60
CA ALA A 88 0.03 0.29 15.71
C ALA A 88 -1.13 -0.64 15.31
N VAL A 89 -1.54 -1.54 16.21
CA VAL A 89 -2.70 -2.44 16.00
C VAL A 89 -3.72 -2.17 17.09
N TYR A 90 -4.93 -1.83 16.68
CA TYR A 90 -6.10 -1.74 17.57
C TYR A 90 -7.03 -2.91 17.27
N SER A 91 -7.30 -3.72 18.30
CA SER A 91 -8.15 -4.91 18.18
C SER A 91 -9.56 -4.63 18.68
N ASN A 92 -10.50 -5.51 18.30
CA ASN A 92 -11.93 -5.43 18.64
C ASN A 92 -12.68 -4.25 18.01
N GLY A 93 -12.26 -3.84 16.81
CA GLY A 93 -12.92 -2.80 16.03
C GLY A 93 -12.30 -1.42 16.21
N TRP A 94 -13.11 -0.39 16.04
CA TRP A 94 -12.63 0.99 16.08
C TRP A 94 -11.95 1.34 17.40
N PRO A 95 -10.78 2.02 17.37
CA PRO A 95 -10.07 2.39 18.60
C PRO A 95 -10.88 3.40 19.44
N ASN A 96 -10.92 3.18 20.74
CA ASN A 96 -11.53 4.08 21.72
C ASN A 96 -10.50 5.01 22.40
N VAL A 97 -9.36 5.22 21.74
CA VAL A 97 -8.26 6.07 22.21
C VAL A 97 -8.26 7.35 21.40
N GLU A 98 -8.31 8.50 22.06
CA GLU A 98 -8.47 9.82 21.44
C GLU A 98 -7.44 10.11 20.34
N ASN A 99 -6.18 9.74 20.55
CA ASN A 99 -5.06 10.03 19.64
C ASN A 99 -4.64 8.82 18.76
N ALA A 100 -5.55 7.86 18.53
CA ALA A 100 -5.22 6.64 17.78
C ALA A 100 -4.60 6.91 16.41
N PHE A 101 -5.08 7.95 15.74
CA PHE A 101 -4.67 8.31 14.37
C PHE A 101 -3.67 9.47 14.31
N GLU A 102 -3.21 9.98 15.45
CA GLU A 102 -2.21 11.06 15.47
C GLU A 102 -0.92 10.61 14.78
N GLY A 103 -0.45 11.42 13.83
CA GLY A 103 0.76 11.12 13.04
C GLY A 103 0.63 9.92 12.09
N ALA A 104 -0.56 9.36 11.87
CA ALA A 104 -0.75 8.25 10.96
C ALA A 104 -0.50 8.68 9.50
N ASP A 105 0.34 7.94 8.79
CA ASP A 105 0.52 8.03 7.33
C ASP A 105 -0.46 7.12 6.59
N ALA A 106 -0.88 6.01 7.22
CA ALA A 106 -1.91 5.12 6.70
C ALA A 106 -2.79 4.54 7.81
N VAL A 107 -4.07 4.34 7.51
CA VAL A 107 -5.04 3.63 8.33
C VAL A 107 -5.66 2.51 7.52
N VAL A 108 -5.64 1.29 8.04
CA VAL A 108 -6.13 0.10 7.36
C VAL A 108 -7.14 -0.63 8.24
N ILE A 109 -8.29 -0.96 7.69
CA ILE A 109 -9.35 -1.69 8.39
C ILE A 109 -9.41 -3.13 7.85
N TYR A 110 -9.15 -4.09 8.73
CA TYR A 110 -9.30 -5.51 8.50
C TYR A 110 -10.35 -6.03 9.47
N ALA A 111 -11.61 -6.01 9.06
CA ALA A 111 -12.77 -6.24 9.91
C ALA A 111 -13.96 -6.77 9.09
N ASP A 112 -15.03 -7.18 9.77
CA ASP A 112 -16.30 -7.44 9.10
C ASP A 112 -16.87 -6.17 8.46
N GLY A 113 -17.55 -6.36 7.34
CA GLY A 113 -18.13 -5.33 6.50
C GLY A 113 -19.65 -5.20 6.63
N GLY A 114 -20.25 -4.81 5.50
CA GLY A 114 -21.69 -4.62 5.39
C GLY A 114 -22.23 -3.54 6.33
N GLY A 115 -23.44 -3.71 6.81
CA GLY A 115 -24.10 -2.76 7.73
C GLY A 115 -23.43 -2.67 9.12
N GLY A 116 -22.54 -3.60 9.45
CA GLY A 116 -21.76 -3.64 10.68
C GLY A 116 -20.38 -2.97 10.58
N HIS A 117 -20.00 -2.51 9.39
CA HIS A 117 -18.64 -2.01 9.11
C HIS A 117 -18.21 -0.89 10.07
N PRO A 118 -17.00 -0.96 10.66
CA PRO A 118 -16.54 0.05 11.62
C PRO A 118 -16.52 1.48 11.04
N ALA A 119 -16.22 1.64 9.77
CA ALA A 119 -16.11 2.95 9.11
C ALA A 119 -17.41 3.76 9.05
N ILE A 120 -18.59 3.11 9.20
CA ILE A 120 -19.90 3.77 9.07
C ILE A 120 -20.68 3.88 10.37
N LYS A 121 -20.03 3.57 11.50
CA LYS A 121 -20.61 3.75 12.83
C LYS A 121 -20.29 5.17 13.34
N ASP A 122 -21.17 5.70 14.14
CA ASP A 122 -21.00 6.98 14.83
C ASP A 122 -20.46 8.08 13.86
N ASP A 123 -19.42 8.77 14.24
CA ASP A 123 -18.72 9.82 13.46
C ASP A 123 -17.50 9.32 12.68
N HIS A 124 -17.31 8.00 12.58
CA HIS A 124 -16.10 7.42 11.99
C HIS A 124 -15.89 7.81 10.51
N LYS A 125 -16.98 7.99 9.74
CA LYS A 125 -16.89 8.51 8.36
C LYS A 125 -16.26 9.90 8.32
N GLN A 126 -16.65 10.78 9.25
CA GLN A 126 -16.10 12.13 9.35
C GLN A 126 -14.60 12.08 9.68
N VAL A 127 -14.19 11.20 10.60
CA VAL A 127 -12.79 10.99 10.95
C VAL A 127 -11.99 10.51 9.72
N LEU A 128 -12.50 9.47 9.01
CA LEU A 128 -11.82 8.95 7.80
C LEU A 128 -11.79 9.98 6.66
N ASN A 129 -12.85 10.77 6.48
CA ASN A 129 -12.86 11.89 5.54
C ASN A 129 -11.79 12.94 5.87
N ALA A 130 -11.65 13.30 7.14
CA ALA A 130 -10.64 14.25 7.59
C ALA A 130 -9.22 13.70 7.36
N LEU A 131 -8.98 12.41 7.62
CA LEU A 131 -7.70 11.74 7.35
C LEU A 131 -7.42 11.69 5.85
N ALA A 132 -8.41 11.30 5.03
CA ALA A 132 -8.29 11.27 3.57
C ALA A 132 -7.98 12.65 3.00
N GLY A 133 -8.64 13.71 3.52
CA GLY A 133 -8.40 15.10 3.14
C GLY A 133 -6.98 15.58 3.43
N LYS A 134 -6.36 15.08 4.50
CA LYS A 134 -4.94 15.32 4.85
C LYS A 134 -3.97 14.47 4.02
N GLY A 135 -4.45 13.62 3.12
CA GLY A 135 -3.62 12.75 2.29
C GLY A 135 -3.18 11.44 2.97
N VAL A 136 -3.70 11.13 4.17
CA VAL A 136 -3.45 9.84 4.85
C VAL A 136 -3.95 8.70 3.97
N GLY A 137 -3.16 7.63 3.83
CA GLY A 137 -3.53 6.43 3.10
C GLY A 137 -4.67 5.70 3.78
N LEU A 138 -5.70 5.27 3.04
CA LEU A 138 -6.81 4.47 3.56
C LEU A 138 -6.85 3.11 2.88
N GLY A 139 -6.89 2.03 3.66
CA GLY A 139 -6.94 0.65 3.17
C GLY A 139 -8.06 -0.16 3.80
N PHE A 140 -8.65 -1.06 3.03
CA PHE A 140 -9.69 -1.98 3.50
C PHE A 140 -9.36 -3.38 3.02
N MET A 141 -9.46 -4.35 3.94
CA MET A 141 -9.04 -5.73 3.68
C MET A 141 -10.17 -6.71 3.92
N HIS A 142 -10.26 -7.68 3.03
CA HIS A 142 -11.23 -8.77 3.02
C HIS A 142 -12.68 -8.26 3.12
N TYR A 143 -13.46 -8.71 4.09
CA TYR A 143 -14.84 -8.28 4.28
C TYR A 143 -14.94 -6.76 4.55
N GLY A 144 -13.86 -6.13 5.02
CA GLY A 144 -13.78 -4.68 5.13
C GLY A 144 -13.87 -3.90 3.82
N VAL A 145 -13.86 -4.54 2.65
CA VAL A 145 -14.16 -3.86 1.37
C VAL A 145 -15.66 -3.78 1.08
N GLU A 146 -16.50 -4.51 1.84
CA GLU A 146 -17.95 -4.50 1.67
C GLU A 146 -18.59 -3.37 2.48
N ILE A 147 -19.39 -2.56 1.80
CA ILE A 147 -20.11 -1.45 2.42
C ILE A 147 -21.49 -1.31 1.78
N PRO A 148 -22.55 -0.93 2.54
CA PRO A 148 -23.84 -0.63 1.93
C PRO A 148 -23.77 0.54 0.95
N ARG A 149 -24.35 0.37 -0.24
CA ARG A 149 -24.35 1.37 -1.31
C ARG A 149 -24.77 2.77 -0.84
N THR A 150 -25.82 2.85 -0.03
CA THR A 150 -26.41 4.13 0.41
C THR A 150 -25.77 4.67 1.70
N ASN A 151 -24.93 3.87 2.37
CA ASN A 151 -24.25 4.29 3.60
C ASN A 151 -22.79 3.82 3.57
N GLY A 152 -21.92 4.61 2.94
CA GLY A 152 -20.48 4.37 2.80
C GLY A 152 -20.02 4.14 1.36
N GLY A 153 -20.90 3.72 0.43
CA GLY A 153 -20.51 3.50 -0.97
C GLY A 153 -19.85 4.72 -1.62
N PRO A 154 -20.46 5.93 -1.56
CA PRO A 154 -19.83 7.14 -2.09
C PRO A 154 -18.47 7.43 -1.47
N GLU A 155 -18.34 7.31 -0.15
CA GLU A 155 -17.08 7.53 0.55
C GLU A 155 -16.00 6.52 0.13
N PHE A 156 -16.35 5.24 -0.04
CA PHE A 156 -15.40 4.23 -0.51
C PHE A 156 -14.90 4.49 -1.94
N LEU A 157 -15.77 4.98 -2.83
CA LEU A 157 -15.35 5.44 -4.16
C LEU A 157 -14.34 6.59 -4.09
N GLU A 158 -14.49 7.50 -3.12
CA GLU A 158 -13.55 8.60 -2.90
C GLU A 158 -12.28 8.13 -2.16
N TRP A 159 -12.38 7.21 -1.21
CA TRP A 159 -11.24 6.78 -0.38
C TRP A 159 -10.34 5.80 -1.10
N ILE A 160 -10.93 4.77 -1.74
CA ILE A 160 -10.20 3.64 -2.34
C ILE A 160 -10.58 3.33 -3.79
N GLY A 161 -11.48 4.10 -4.39
CA GLY A 161 -11.84 3.97 -5.81
C GLY A 161 -12.81 2.85 -6.14
N GLY A 162 -13.16 1.98 -5.21
CA GLY A 162 -14.06 0.86 -5.42
C GLY A 162 -14.46 0.16 -4.12
N TYR A 163 -15.52 -0.65 -4.17
CA TYR A 163 -16.01 -1.41 -3.01
C TYR A 163 -16.83 -2.63 -3.44
N TYR A 164 -17.02 -3.56 -2.53
CA TYR A 164 -17.96 -4.67 -2.68
C TYR A 164 -19.38 -4.20 -2.32
N GLU A 165 -20.32 -4.42 -3.23
CA GLU A 165 -21.75 -4.19 -2.99
C GLU A 165 -22.50 -5.53 -2.95
N SER A 166 -23.18 -5.82 -1.84
CA SER A 166 -23.99 -7.02 -1.70
C SER A 166 -25.02 -7.12 -2.85
N GLN A 167 -25.22 -8.34 -3.39
CA GLN A 167 -26.08 -8.65 -4.56
C GLN A 167 -25.59 -8.12 -5.91
N PHE A 168 -24.45 -7.43 -5.94
CA PHE A 168 -23.75 -7.02 -7.17
C PHE A 168 -22.38 -7.67 -7.30
N SER A 169 -21.58 -7.56 -6.26
CA SER A 169 -20.31 -8.27 -6.13
C SER A 169 -20.55 -9.68 -5.58
N VAL A 170 -19.57 -10.57 -5.73
CA VAL A 170 -19.69 -11.97 -5.29
C VAL A 170 -18.44 -12.44 -4.56
N ASN A 171 -18.60 -13.44 -3.69
CA ASN A 171 -17.61 -13.92 -2.75
C ASN A 171 -17.48 -15.47 -2.73
N PRO A 172 -17.16 -16.10 -3.88
CA PRO A 172 -16.96 -17.56 -3.90
C PRO A 172 -15.67 -17.98 -3.22
N MET A 173 -15.64 -19.23 -2.74
CA MET A 173 -14.40 -19.90 -2.32
C MET A 173 -13.70 -20.50 -3.54
N TRP A 174 -12.61 -19.88 -4.00
CA TRP A 174 -11.89 -20.33 -5.19
C TRP A 174 -10.38 -20.06 -5.11
N SER A 175 -9.63 -20.50 -6.14
CA SER A 175 -8.17 -20.41 -6.20
C SER A 175 -7.73 -19.66 -7.44
N PRO A 176 -7.73 -18.31 -7.42
CA PRO A 176 -7.24 -17.49 -8.53
C PRO A 176 -5.76 -17.77 -8.81
N GLN A 177 -5.39 -17.79 -10.09
CA GLN A 177 -4.01 -17.89 -10.54
C GLN A 177 -3.49 -16.48 -10.80
N TYR A 178 -2.64 -15.97 -9.91
CA TYR A 178 -1.98 -14.68 -10.09
C TYR A 178 -0.63 -14.89 -10.76
N GLU A 179 -0.59 -14.73 -12.06
CA GLU A 179 0.60 -14.97 -12.89
C GLU A 179 1.26 -13.70 -13.40
N LYS A 180 0.48 -12.65 -13.59
CA LYS A 180 0.92 -11.37 -14.15
C LYS A 180 0.66 -10.24 -13.18
N PHE A 181 1.63 -9.36 -13.06
CA PHE A 181 1.56 -8.22 -12.15
C PHE A 181 1.82 -6.91 -12.88
N ALA A 182 1.10 -5.86 -12.50
CA ALA A 182 1.37 -4.51 -12.98
C ALA A 182 2.79 -4.06 -12.56
N GLY A 183 3.40 -3.18 -13.33
CA GLY A 183 4.66 -2.51 -12.96
C GLY A 183 4.43 -1.47 -11.86
N HIS A 184 4.21 -1.92 -10.64
CA HIS A 184 3.83 -1.07 -9.50
C HIS A 184 4.70 -1.39 -8.28
N PRO A 185 5.02 -0.44 -7.38
CA PRO A 185 5.81 -0.74 -6.17
C PRO A 185 5.23 -1.88 -5.33
N ILE A 186 3.91 -2.02 -5.26
CA ILE A 186 3.22 -3.10 -4.53
C ILE A 186 3.61 -4.49 -5.02
N THR A 187 3.96 -4.65 -6.29
CA THR A 187 4.27 -5.95 -6.90
C THR A 187 5.75 -6.29 -6.91
N ARG A 188 6.61 -5.44 -6.32
CA ARG A 188 8.06 -5.69 -6.26
C ARG A 188 8.36 -7.01 -5.57
N GLY A 189 9.11 -7.88 -6.25
CA GLY A 189 9.54 -9.19 -5.74
C GLY A 189 8.42 -10.22 -5.55
N VAL A 190 7.18 -9.91 -5.92
CA VAL A 190 6.07 -10.87 -5.90
C VAL A 190 6.24 -11.86 -7.05
N LYS A 191 6.16 -13.13 -6.76
CA LYS A 191 6.18 -14.23 -7.74
C LYS A 191 4.77 -14.77 -7.95
N PRO A 192 4.49 -15.46 -9.08
CA PRO A 192 3.23 -16.13 -9.30
C PRO A 192 2.79 -16.98 -8.11
N PHE A 193 1.52 -16.90 -7.74
CA PHE A 193 0.96 -17.67 -6.64
C PHE A 193 -0.54 -17.91 -6.80
N SER A 194 -1.02 -18.86 -6.05
CA SER A 194 -2.44 -19.17 -5.91
C SER A 194 -2.71 -19.61 -4.49
N ASN A 195 -3.84 -19.21 -3.94
CA ASN A 195 -4.38 -19.69 -2.66
C ASN A 195 -5.87 -19.90 -2.78
N ARG A 196 -6.40 -20.96 -2.17
CA ARG A 196 -7.84 -21.07 -1.97
C ARG A 196 -8.27 -20.11 -0.85
N ASP A 197 -9.11 -19.15 -1.20
CA ASP A 197 -9.67 -18.18 -0.25
C ASP A 197 -11.05 -17.72 -0.72
N GLU A 198 -11.74 -16.96 0.09
CA GLU A 198 -12.97 -16.26 -0.27
C GLU A 198 -12.60 -14.98 -1.02
N TRP A 199 -12.21 -15.14 -2.28
CA TRP A 199 -11.79 -14.02 -3.10
C TRP A 199 -12.99 -13.34 -3.74
N TYR A 200 -13.23 -12.09 -3.36
CA TYR A 200 -14.33 -11.30 -3.90
C TYR A 200 -13.99 -10.72 -5.26
N PHE A 201 -15.00 -10.63 -6.11
CA PHE A 201 -14.84 -9.98 -7.41
C PHE A 201 -16.12 -9.26 -7.87
N ASN A 202 -16.06 -8.60 -9.04
CA ASN A 202 -17.10 -7.72 -9.59
C ASN A 202 -17.37 -6.53 -8.66
N MET A 203 -16.32 -5.76 -8.33
CA MET A 203 -16.42 -4.59 -7.48
C MET A 203 -17.22 -3.46 -8.14
N ARG A 204 -17.84 -2.62 -7.33
CA ARG A 204 -18.26 -1.27 -7.76
C ARG A 204 -17.02 -0.40 -7.88
N TRP A 205 -16.86 0.23 -9.02
CA TRP A 205 -15.77 1.15 -9.31
C TRP A 205 -16.28 2.58 -9.47
N ARG A 206 -15.41 3.56 -9.26
CA ARG A 206 -15.64 4.93 -9.76
C ARG A 206 -15.93 4.86 -11.25
N GLU A 207 -16.79 5.75 -11.71
CA GLU A 207 -17.25 5.77 -13.11
C GLU A 207 -16.07 5.93 -14.10
N ASP A 208 -15.14 6.84 -13.79
CA ASP A 208 -13.97 7.13 -14.63
C ASP A 208 -12.79 6.17 -14.43
N GLN A 209 -12.80 5.34 -13.40
CA GLN A 209 -11.72 4.46 -12.92
C GLN A 209 -10.32 5.13 -12.86
N LYS A 210 -10.29 6.47 -12.93
CA LYS A 210 -9.04 7.25 -12.94
C LYS A 210 -8.29 7.11 -11.61
N GLY A 211 -7.00 6.84 -11.72
CA GLY A 211 -6.13 6.63 -10.55
C GLY A 211 -6.18 5.23 -9.95
N ILE A 212 -7.02 4.32 -10.48
CA ILE A 212 -7.07 2.92 -10.06
C ILE A 212 -6.04 2.11 -10.84
N THR A 213 -5.22 1.35 -10.13
CA THR A 213 -4.29 0.36 -10.69
C THR A 213 -4.66 -1.02 -10.16
N PRO A 214 -5.13 -1.95 -11.01
CA PRO A 214 -5.32 -3.35 -10.64
C PRO A 214 -3.98 -3.99 -10.24
N ILE A 215 -3.94 -4.66 -9.10
CA ILE A 215 -2.73 -5.28 -8.54
C ILE A 215 -2.79 -6.80 -8.61
N LEU A 216 -3.86 -7.41 -8.10
CA LEU A 216 -4.12 -8.84 -8.24
C LEU A 216 -5.33 -9.02 -9.16
N VAL A 217 -5.08 -9.64 -10.31
CA VAL A 217 -6.08 -9.86 -11.37
C VAL A 217 -6.06 -11.33 -11.75
N ALA A 218 -7.23 -11.93 -11.89
CA ALA A 218 -7.39 -13.28 -12.43
C ALA A 218 -8.76 -13.42 -13.11
N THR A 219 -8.91 -14.43 -13.95
CA THR A 219 -10.17 -14.75 -14.61
C THR A 219 -10.84 -15.91 -13.87
N PRO A 220 -11.97 -15.67 -13.16
CA PRO A 220 -12.76 -16.76 -12.60
C PRO A 220 -13.29 -17.68 -13.72
N SER A 221 -13.23 -18.99 -13.51
CA SER A 221 -13.87 -19.97 -14.41
C SER A 221 -15.39 -19.82 -14.37
N ASP A 222 -16.06 -20.40 -15.37
CA ASP A 222 -17.52 -20.38 -15.41
C ASP A 222 -18.12 -21.09 -14.19
N ASP A 223 -17.56 -22.20 -13.73
CA ASP A 223 -17.98 -22.87 -12.50
C ASP A 223 -17.91 -21.95 -11.27
N VAL A 224 -16.90 -21.09 -11.19
CA VAL A 224 -16.78 -20.11 -10.10
C VAL A 224 -17.82 -19.02 -10.22
N ARG A 225 -18.17 -18.61 -11.47
CA ARG A 225 -19.21 -17.61 -11.75
C ARG A 225 -20.62 -18.14 -11.52
N ASP A 226 -20.83 -19.42 -11.77
CA ASP A 226 -22.12 -20.09 -11.57
C ASP A 226 -22.41 -20.34 -10.08
N GLY A 227 -21.40 -20.23 -9.23
CA GLY A 227 -21.55 -20.38 -7.78
C GLY A 227 -21.67 -21.83 -7.30
N PRO A 228 -22.21 -22.07 -6.12
CA PRO A 228 -22.76 -21.06 -5.20
C PRO A 228 -21.68 -20.18 -4.56
N TYR A 229 -21.99 -18.91 -4.32
CA TYR A 229 -21.14 -17.99 -3.54
C TYR A 229 -21.33 -18.24 -2.04
N VAL A 230 -20.50 -17.65 -1.20
CA VAL A 230 -20.62 -17.84 0.25
C VAL A 230 -21.91 -17.15 0.74
N HIS A 231 -22.12 -15.90 0.43
CA HIS A 231 -23.35 -15.17 0.78
C HIS A 231 -23.47 -13.83 0.02
N PRO A 232 -24.62 -13.54 -0.58
CA PRO A 232 -25.74 -14.46 -0.89
C PRO A 232 -25.33 -15.55 -1.89
N LYS A 233 -26.05 -16.67 -1.91
CA LYS A 233 -25.65 -17.87 -2.67
C LYS A 233 -25.58 -17.68 -4.19
N GLY A 234 -26.29 -16.70 -4.75
CA GLY A 234 -26.38 -16.54 -6.20
C GLY A 234 -27.10 -17.74 -6.90
N PRO A 235 -26.81 -18.01 -8.19
CA PRO A 235 -25.98 -17.16 -9.06
C PRO A 235 -26.66 -15.84 -9.46
N TYR A 236 -25.85 -14.91 -9.99
CA TYR A 236 -26.37 -13.67 -10.57
C TYR A 236 -26.10 -13.62 -12.07
N ASP A 237 -27.14 -13.34 -12.84
CA ASP A 237 -27.08 -13.28 -14.30
C ASP A 237 -25.93 -12.43 -14.85
N HIS A 238 -25.68 -11.28 -14.24
CA HIS A 238 -24.61 -10.36 -14.68
C HIS A 238 -23.20 -10.91 -14.40
N ILE A 239 -23.06 -11.83 -13.45
CA ILE A 239 -21.79 -12.52 -13.16
C ILE A 239 -21.58 -13.66 -14.14
N VAL A 240 -22.61 -14.49 -14.35
CA VAL A 240 -22.58 -15.60 -15.31
C VAL A 240 -22.29 -15.10 -16.73
N LYS A 241 -22.98 -14.03 -17.17
CA LYS A 241 -22.77 -13.41 -18.49
C LYS A 241 -21.40 -12.78 -18.69
N ALA A 242 -20.63 -12.61 -17.63
CA ALA A 242 -19.27 -12.05 -17.69
C ALA A 242 -18.18 -13.12 -17.85
N SER A 243 -18.51 -14.30 -18.42
CA SER A 243 -17.55 -15.36 -18.74
C SER A 243 -16.29 -14.81 -19.45
N GLY A 244 -15.11 -15.27 -19.04
CA GLY A 244 -13.83 -14.86 -19.61
C GLY A 244 -13.34 -13.46 -19.20
N ARG A 245 -14.15 -12.67 -18.48
CA ARG A 245 -13.71 -11.34 -17.99
C ARG A 245 -12.69 -11.47 -16.87
N GLU A 246 -11.60 -10.72 -16.97
CA GLU A 246 -10.67 -10.55 -15.85
C GLU A 246 -11.32 -9.78 -14.71
N GLU A 247 -11.03 -10.18 -13.49
CA GLU A 247 -11.53 -9.56 -12.26
C GLU A 247 -10.38 -9.08 -11.37
N THR A 248 -10.62 -8.01 -10.65
CA THR A 248 -9.62 -7.41 -9.76
C THR A 248 -9.93 -7.72 -8.30
N MET A 249 -9.03 -8.42 -7.62
CA MET A 249 -9.13 -8.80 -6.21
C MET A 249 -8.26 -7.93 -5.28
N MET A 250 -7.32 -7.18 -5.84
CA MET A 250 -6.54 -6.18 -5.11
C MET A 250 -6.29 -4.99 -6.02
N TRP A 251 -6.42 -3.80 -5.50
CA TRP A 251 -6.19 -2.57 -6.26
C TRP A 251 -5.55 -1.47 -5.43
N ALA A 252 -4.75 -0.65 -6.08
CA ALA A 252 -4.24 0.61 -5.57
C ALA A 252 -5.04 1.76 -6.18
N TYR A 253 -5.23 2.82 -5.42
CA TYR A 253 -5.89 4.03 -5.88
C TYR A 253 -5.08 5.27 -5.50
N GLU A 254 -4.78 6.11 -6.48
CA GLU A 254 -4.18 7.41 -6.27
C GLU A 254 -5.27 8.49 -6.36
N ARG A 255 -5.60 9.07 -5.19
CA ARG A 255 -6.62 10.09 -5.07
C ARG A 255 -6.17 11.40 -5.75
N PRO A 256 -7.10 12.24 -6.26
CA PRO A 256 -6.75 13.53 -6.89
C PRO A 256 -5.95 14.47 -5.99
N ASN A 257 -6.13 14.40 -4.67
CA ASN A 257 -5.35 15.18 -3.69
C ASN A 257 -3.96 14.58 -3.40
N GLY A 258 -3.56 13.55 -4.14
CA GLY A 258 -2.32 12.82 -3.97
C GLY A 258 -2.36 11.79 -2.83
N GLY A 259 -3.43 11.65 -2.06
CA GLY A 259 -3.59 10.56 -1.09
C GLY A 259 -3.68 9.19 -1.76
N ARG A 260 -3.56 8.11 -0.98
CA ARG A 260 -3.56 6.74 -1.51
C ARG A 260 -4.70 5.92 -0.93
N GLY A 261 -5.24 5.02 -1.73
CA GLY A 261 -6.28 4.06 -1.36
C GLY A 261 -5.86 2.64 -1.68
N LEU A 262 -6.38 1.68 -0.94
CA LEU A 262 -6.10 0.26 -1.11
C LEU A 262 -7.34 -0.58 -0.83
N GLY A 263 -7.67 -1.50 -1.73
CA GLY A 263 -8.61 -2.58 -1.46
C GLY A 263 -7.94 -3.93 -1.70
N PHE A 264 -8.19 -4.89 -0.82
CA PHE A 264 -7.67 -6.25 -0.90
C PHE A 264 -8.75 -7.23 -0.43
N THR A 265 -9.18 -8.13 -1.30
CA THR A 265 -10.34 -9.00 -1.03
C THR A 265 -10.00 -10.35 -0.41
N GLY A 266 -8.72 -10.77 -0.42
CA GLY A 266 -8.27 -11.97 0.27
C GLY A 266 -8.14 -11.78 1.80
N GLY A 267 -7.84 -12.85 2.51
CA GLY A 267 -7.62 -12.82 3.95
C GLY A 267 -8.76 -13.40 4.80
N HIS A 268 -9.70 -14.13 4.19
CA HIS A 268 -10.68 -14.92 4.90
C HIS A 268 -10.02 -16.02 5.72
N THR A 269 -9.18 -16.80 5.07
CA THR A 269 -8.47 -17.94 5.66
C THR A 269 -7.15 -17.50 6.25
N HIS A 270 -7.01 -17.54 7.57
CA HIS A 270 -5.81 -17.06 8.27
C HIS A 270 -4.53 -17.79 7.86
N ALA A 271 -4.60 -19.11 7.60
CA ALA A 271 -3.46 -19.91 7.17
C ALA A 271 -2.83 -19.39 5.86
N ASN A 272 -3.58 -18.67 5.03
CA ASN A 272 -3.08 -18.09 3.79
C ASN A 272 -2.02 -16.99 4.02
N TRP A 273 -1.90 -16.43 5.21
CA TRP A 273 -0.77 -15.59 5.57
C TRP A 273 0.57 -16.32 5.59
N GLY A 274 0.54 -17.67 5.60
CA GLY A 274 1.71 -18.52 5.38
C GLY A 274 2.28 -18.42 3.95
N ASN A 275 1.47 -18.08 2.93
CA ASN A 275 1.97 -17.89 1.57
C ASN A 275 2.86 -16.64 1.48
N PRO A 276 4.16 -16.78 1.14
CA PRO A 276 5.09 -15.65 1.15
C PRO A 276 4.75 -14.58 0.11
N ASN A 277 4.14 -14.92 -1.02
CA ASN A 277 3.80 -13.97 -2.07
C ASN A 277 2.51 -13.20 -1.76
N GLN A 278 1.48 -13.85 -1.19
CA GLN A 278 0.32 -13.13 -0.67
C GLN A 278 0.72 -12.17 0.44
N ARG A 279 1.54 -12.62 1.37
CA ARG A 279 2.03 -11.77 2.47
C ARG A 279 2.87 -10.60 1.93
N LYS A 280 3.79 -10.86 0.99
CA LYS A 280 4.64 -9.85 0.38
C LYS A 280 3.83 -8.75 -0.32
N VAL A 281 2.87 -9.11 -1.17
CA VAL A 281 2.06 -8.11 -1.89
C VAL A 281 1.27 -7.23 -0.93
N VAL A 282 0.76 -7.78 0.18
CA VAL A 282 0.05 -7.00 1.18
C VAL A 282 1.00 -6.10 1.98
N LEU A 283 2.15 -6.60 2.43
CA LEU A 283 3.17 -5.80 3.13
C LEU A 283 3.67 -4.64 2.27
N ASN A 284 3.98 -4.90 1.00
CA ASN A 284 4.36 -3.86 0.04
C ASN A 284 3.26 -2.81 -0.11
N ALA A 285 1.99 -3.25 -0.15
CA ALA A 285 0.85 -2.34 -0.27
C ALA A 285 0.69 -1.45 0.97
N LEU A 286 0.90 -1.98 2.16
CA LEU A 286 0.86 -1.20 3.40
C LEU A 286 1.96 -0.15 3.44
N LEU A 287 3.19 -0.49 3.02
CA LEU A 287 4.27 0.49 2.87
C LEU A 287 3.93 1.55 1.82
N TRP A 288 3.48 1.13 0.63
CA TRP A 288 3.09 2.05 -0.42
C TRP A 288 1.99 3.00 0.06
N LEU A 289 0.98 2.48 0.74
CA LEU A 289 -0.14 3.25 1.28
C LEU A 289 0.33 4.36 2.24
N ALA A 290 1.31 4.05 3.10
CA ALA A 290 1.93 4.98 4.04
C ALA A 290 3.00 5.89 3.40
N ARG A 291 3.25 5.79 2.09
CA ARG A 291 4.35 6.47 1.38
C ARG A 291 5.74 6.14 1.95
N ALA A 292 5.87 4.97 2.59
CA ALA A 292 7.15 4.38 2.87
C ALA A 292 7.76 3.80 1.59
N GLU A 293 9.08 3.70 1.56
CA GLU A 293 9.75 3.04 0.44
C GLU A 293 9.47 1.54 0.47
N VAL A 294 9.04 0.99 -0.66
CA VAL A 294 8.94 -0.45 -0.85
C VAL A 294 10.29 -0.96 -1.34
N PRO A 295 10.93 -1.90 -0.63
CA PRO A 295 12.22 -2.46 -1.05
C PRO A 295 12.19 -2.98 -2.50
N PRO A 296 13.31 -2.96 -3.24
CA PRO A 296 13.35 -3.44 -4.64
C PRO A 296 12.86 -4.88 -4.83
N ASN A 297 13.09 -5.75 -3.86
CA ASN A 297 12.65 -7.16 -3.86
C ASN A 297 11.37 -7.37 -3.02
N GLY A 298 10.68 -6.28 -2.64
CA GLY A 298 9.56 -6.31 -1.71
C GLY A 298 9.98 -6.57 -0.27
N VAL A 299 9.01 -6.58 0.65
CA VAL A 299 9.25 -6.90 2.06
C VAL A 299 9.46 -8.40 2.23
N GLU A 300 10.61 -8.77 2.77
CA GLU A 300 10.92 -10.14 3.17
C GLU A 300 10.60 -10.34 4.66
N CYS A 301 9.79 -11.33 4.96
CA CYS A 301 9.45 -11.68 6.33
C CYS A 301 9.19 -13.19 6.42
N ALA A 302 10.01 -13.89 7.15
CA ALA A 302 9.78 -15.30 7.45
C ALA A 302 8.63 -15.44 8.45
N VAL A 303 7.70 -16.32 8.14
CA VAL A 303 6.57 -16.70 8.99
C VAL A 303 6.54 -18.21 9.12
N SER A 304 6.60 -18.70 10.34
CA SER A 304 6.53 -20.13 10.68
C SER A 304 5.08 -20.56 10.95
N ASP A 305 4.86 -21.88 11.00
CA ASP A 305 3.56 -22.43 11.40
C ASP A 305 3.19 -22.03 12.84
N GLU A 306 4.19 -21.78 13.70
CA GLU A 306 3.96 -21.32 15.08
C GLU A 306 3.50 -19.85 15.09
N ASP A 307 4.02 -19.02 14.20
CA ASP A 307 3.55 -17.65 14.05
C ASP A 307 2.08 -17.59 13.64
N LEU A 308 1.64 -18.50 12.77
CA LEU A 308 0.25 -18.59 12.32
C LEU A 308 -0.72 -19.07 13.42
N LYS A 309 -0.22 -19.72 14.46
CA LYS A 309 -1.03 -20.15 15.62
C LYS A 309 -1.13 -19.09 16.71
N GLN A 310 -0.32 -18.02 16.64
CA GLN A 310 -0.29 -16.98 17.68
C GLN A 310 -1.45 -16.02 17.52
N ASN A 311 -1.92 -15.50 18.65
CA ASN A 311 -2.93 -14.45 18.72
C ASN A 311 -4.28 -14.76 18.07
N LEU A 312 -4.58 -16.02 17.81
CA LEU A 312 -5.90 -16.42 17.31
C LEU A 312 -6.98 -16.04 18.34
N ASP A 313 -8.14 -15.70 17.82
CA ASP A 313 -9.28 -15.33 18.64
C ASP A 313 -9.87 -16.58 19.35
N PRO A 314 -10.34 -16.45 20.61
CA PRO A 314 -11.00 -17.55 21.30
C PRO A 314 -12.40 -17.78 20.72
N LYS A 315 -12.49 -18.48 19.60
CA LYS A 315 -13.75 -18.78 18.91
C LYS A 315 -14.28 -20.14 19.30
N LYS A 316 -15.60 -20.25 19.40
CA LYS A 316 -16.25 -21.56 19.60
C LYS A 316 -16.18 -22.37 18.29
N LYS A 317 -15.94 -23.68 18.41
CA LYS A 317 -16.01 -24.64 17.30
C LYS A 317 -17.43 -24.78 16.78
#